data_ef439e8d316d16837279bc89d4ad7456
#
_entry.id   ef439e8d316d16837279bc89d4ad7456
#
_cell.length_a   1.000
_cell.length_b   1.000
_cell.length_c   1.000
_cell.angle_alpha   90.00
_cell.angle_beta   90.00
_cell.angle_gamma   90.00
#
_symmetry.space_group_name_H-M   'P 1'
#
loop_
_entity.id
_entity.type
_entity.pdbx_description
1 polymer ?
#
loop_
_entity_poly.entity_id
_entity_poly.type
_entity_poly.pdbx_seq_one_letter_code
_entity_poly.pdbx_strand_id
1 'polypeptide(L)'
;MKKILSLLLVWALFAFKTEEQKPVIYMIGDSTMANKVLEGGNPERGWGQMLPGWLSEDIIVDNHAVNGRSTKSFIDEGRWEKVRRLLKPGDYLFIQFGHNDEKTDPARHTDAGGSFDENLKRFVNEAREKGAKPVLFNSIVRRNFGVKNGEAISNAITQDDIQKGANPDARTEANVTHKTEGDVLIDTHGAYLDSPRNVARELDVPFVDMNRLTHQLVQGLGAEDSKKLFMWIPANKVPYLPKGREDNTHLNIYGARLIAGLTLNEIVKVVPELTGYVRKYDYVVAKDGSGDFFTVQEAIDAVPDFRKNVRTTILLRKGTYKEKVVIPESKINL
;
A
#
# COMPACT_ATOMS: atom_id res chain seq x y z
N MET A 1 -59.94 47.13 27.95
CA MET A 1 -59.17 45.98 28.43
C MET A 1 -58.68 45.20 27.19
N LYS A 2 -57.43 45.42 26.74
CA LYS A 2 -56.84 44.78 25.61
C LYS A 2 -56.00 43.63 26.15
N LYS A 3 -56.35 42.36 25.77
CA LYS A 3 -55.56 41.15 26.09
C LYS A 3 -54.41 41.04 25.09
N ILE A 4 -53.20 41.18 25.58
CA ILE A 4 -51.98 40.91 24.80
C ILE A 4 -51.75 39.41 24.85
N LEU A 5 -51.85 38.78 23.68
CA LEU A 5 -51.54 37.36 23.49
C LEU A 5 -50.04 37.23 23.18
N SER A 6 -49.23 36.81 24.17
CA SER A 6 -47.83 36.56 23.98
C SER A 6 -47.64 35.23 23.28
N LEU A 7 -47.19 35.25 22.03
CA LEU A 7 -46.84 34.08 21.25
C LEU A 7 -45.41 33.68 21.63
N LEU A 8 -45.25 32.66 22.45
CA LEU A 8 -43.95 32.01 22.74
C LEU A 8 -43.59 31.15 21.56
N LEU A 9 -42.66 31.63 20.71
CA LEU A 9 -42.03 30.87 19.65
C LEU A 9 -40.98 29.96 20.28
N VAL A 10 -41.34 28.69 20.49
CA VAL A 10 -40.39 27.65 20.90
C VAL A 10 -39.57 27.26 19.68
N TRP A 11 -38.36 27.76 19.59
CA TRP A 11 -37.36 27.25 18.64
C TRP A 11 -36.90 25.87 19.12
N ALA A 12 -37.49 24.83 18.57
CA ALA A 12 -36.94 23.47 18.69
C ALA A 12 -35.64 23.42 17.86
N LEU A 13 -34.52 23.59 18.54
CA LEU A 13 -33.18 23.26 17.97
C LEU A 13 -33.15 21.77 17.76
N PHE A 14 -33.60 21.32 16.59
CA PHE A 14 -33.21 20.01 16.08
C PHE A 14 -31.70 20.04 15.85
N ALA A 15 -30.95 19.60 16.83
CA ALA A 15 -29.56 19.21 16.66
C ALA A 15 -29.57 18.01 15.70
N PHE A 16 -29.57 18.27 14.41
CA PHE A 16 -29.16 17.27 13.44
C PHE A 16 -27.73 16.90 13.83
N LYS A 17 -27.58 15.75 14.46
CA LYS A 17 -26.30 15.08 14.58
C LYS A 17 -25.90 14.77 13.14
N THR A 18 -25.16 15.68 12.50
CA THR A 18 -24.48 15.39 11.23
C THR A 18 -23.63 14.16 11.53
N GLU A 19 -23.95 13.05 10.91
CA GLU A 19 -23.10 11.87 10.95
C GLU A 19 -21.73 12.34 10.45
N GLU A 20 -20.75 12.32 11.34
CA GLU A 20 -19.41 12.85 11.03
C GLU A 20 -18.87 11.98 9.89
N GLN A 21 -18.72 12.58 8.71
CA GLN A 21 -18.30 11.85 7.52
C GLN A 21 -16.89 11.31 7.77
N LYS A 22 -16.72 9.98 7.68
CA LYS A 22 -15.41 9.35 7.86
C LYS A 22 -14.42 9.92 6.86
N PRO A 23 -13.20 10.27 7.28
CA PRO A 23 -12.17 10.69 6.35
C PRO A 23 -11.80 9.56 5.41
N VAL A 24 -11.37 9.91 4.20
CA VAL A 24 -10.97 8.97 3.16
C VAL A 24 -9.47 9.12 2.90
N ILE A 25 -8.76 8.01 2.83
CA ILE A 25 -7.42 7.93 2.28
C ILE A 25 -7.56 7.55 0.80
N TYR A 26 -7.46 8.52 -0.08
CA TYR A 26 -7.31 8.27 -1.51
C TYR A 26 -5.87 7.89 -1.82
N MET A 27 -5.68 6.86 -2.62
CA MET A 27 -4.34 6.38 -2.99
C MET A 27 -4.17 6.43 -4.50
N ILE A 28 -3.10 7.07 -4.98
CA ILE A 28 -2.73 7.10 -6.39
C ILE A 28 -1.32 6.56 -6.56
N GLY A 29 -1.11 5.75 -7.59
CA GLY A 29 0.17 5.07 -7.77
C GLY A 29 0.15 4.03 -8.88
N ASP A 30 1.20 3.23 -8.89
CA ASP A 30 1.46 2.18 -9.87
C ASP A 30 1.04 0.77 -9.41
N SER A 31 1.57 -0.25 -10.10
CA SER A 31 1.23 -1.66 -9.85
C SER A 31 1.60 -2.17 -8.46
N THR A 32 2.57 -1.57 -7.80
CA THR A 32 3.04 -2.03 -6.48
C THR A 32 2.07 -1.63 -5.36
N MET A 33 1.28 -0.58 -5.59
CA MET A 33 0.22 -0.10 -4.70
C MET A 33 -1.18 -0.61 -5.12
N ALA A 34 -1.41 -0.88 -6.40
CA ALA A 34 -2.72 -1.09 -7.02
C ALA A 34 -3.48 -2.32 -6.50
N ASN A 35 -4.82 -2.22 -6.52
CA ASN A 35 -5.68 -3.37 -6.33
C ASN A 35 -5.52 -4.38 -7.46
N LYS A 36 -5.45 -5.66 -7.11
CA LYS A 36 -5.39 -6.78 -8.05
C LYS A 36 -6.71 -7.52 -8.06
N VAL A 37 -7.03 -8.08 -9.22
CA VAL A 37 -8.18 -8.97 -9.40
C VAL A 37 -8.03 -10.18 -8.49
N LEU A 38 -9.11 -10.58 -7.81
CA LEU A 38 -9.11 -11.69 -6.84
C LEU A 38 -9.54 -13.02 -7.48
N GLU A 39 -10.24 -12.95 -8.61
CA GLU A 39 -10.78 -14.10 -9.31
C GLU A 39 -9.69 -15.11 -9.68
N GLY A 40 -10.07 -16.39 -9.68
CA GLY A 40 -9.15 -17.48 -9.99
C GLY A 40 -8.06 -17.75 -8.96
N GLY A 41 -8.13 -17.11 -7.79
CA GLY A 41 -7.12 -17.25 -6.74
C GLY A 41 -5.79 -16.56 -7.06
N ASN A 42 -5.84 -15.42 -7.77
CA ASN A 42 -4.65 -14.61 -8.04
C ASN A 42 -3.93 -14.25 -6.73
N PRO A 43 -2.66 -14.67 -6.54
CA PRO A 43 -1.91 -14.40 -5.31
C PRO A 43 -1.23 -13.02 -5.29
N GLU A 44 -1.25 -12.26 -6.39
CA GLU A 44 -0.66 -10.93 -6.46
C GLU A 44 -1.49 -9.90 -5.70
N ARG A 45 -0.85 -9.01 -4.94
CA ARG A 45 -1.48 -7.85 -4.26
C ARG A 45 -0.56 -6.64 -4.33
N GLY A 46 -1.17 -5.45 -4.44
CA GLY A 46 -0.46 -4.21 -4.09
C GLY A 46 -0.52 -3.95 -2.59
N TRP A 47 0.49 -3.26 -2.04
CA TRP A 47 0.48 -2.95 -0.62
C TRP A 47 -0.70 -2.05 -0.22
N GLY A 48 -1.13 -1.15 -1.13
CA GLY A 48 -2.31 -0.30 -0.90
C GLY A 48 -3.61 -1.09 -0.79
N GLN A 49 -3.72 -2.22 -1.50
CA GLN A 49 -4.86 -3.13 -1.38
C GLN A 49 -4.95 -3.77 0.02
N MET A 50 -3.81 -3.94 0.68
CA MET A 50 -3.73 -4.60 1.98
C MET A 50 -3.78 -3.61 3.16
N LEU A 51 -3.66 -2.30 2.89
CA LEU A 51 -3.67 -1.26 3.93
C LEU A 51 -4.96 -1.23 4.78
N PRO A 52 -6.17 -1.39 4.20
CA PRO A 52 -7.41 -1.43 5.00
C PRO A 52 -7.41 -2.49 6.12
N GLY A 53 -6.65 -3.58 5.94
CA GLY A 53 -6.52 -4.63 6.95
C GLY A 53 -5.77 -4.20 8.23
N TRP A 54 -5.09 -3.05 8.20
CA TRP A 54 -4.35 -2.48 9.31
C TRP A 54 -5.02 -1.26 9.95
N LEU A 55 -6.13 -0.81 9.38
CA LEU A 55 -6.87 0.36 9.83
C LEU A 55 -8.21 -0.03 10.47
N SER A 56 -8.74 0.85 11.31
CA SER A 56 -10.10 0.73 11.85
C SER A 56 -11.13 1.09 10.79
N GLU A 57 -12.39 0.81 11.09
CA GLU A 57 -13.52 1.13 10.21
C GLU A 57 -13.90 2.61 10.20
N ASP A 58 -13.24 3.42 11.03
CA ASP A 58 -13.53 4.85 11.15
C ASP A 58 -12.85 5.69 10.07
N ILE A 59 -12.05 5.06 9.22
CA ILE A 59 -11.44 5.66 8.03
C ILE A 59 -11.62 4.74 6.82
N ILE A 60 -11.83 5.35 5.65
CA ILE A 60 -12.03 4.61 4.40
C ILE A 60 -10.73 4.68 3.60
N VAL A 61 -10.34 3.59 2.93
CA VAL A 61 -9.25 3.57 1.94
C VAL A 61 -9.86 3.38 0.57
N ASP A 62 -9.67 4.36 -0.31
CA ASP A 62 -10.10 4.33 -1.71
C ASP A 62 -8.87 4.33 -2.62
N ASN A 63 -8.51 3.14 -3.10
CA ASN A 63 -7.26 2.92 -3.84
C ASN A 63 -7.49 3.01 -5.35
N HIS A 64 -7.05 4.11 -5.94
CA HIS A 64 -7.09 4.42 -7.37
C HIS A 64 -5.78 4.12 -8.10
N ALA A 65 -4.79 3.52 -7.45
CA ALA A 65 -3.55 3.11 -8.10
C ALA A 65 -3.81 2.08 -9.22
N VAL A 66 -3.06 2.17 -10.32
CA VAL A 66 -3.29 1.34 -11.51
C VAL A 66 -1.99 0.75 -12.06
N ASN A 67 -2.03 -0.53 -12.40
CA ASN A 67 -0.89 -1.23 -12.98
C ASN A 67 -0.30 -0.49 -14.20
N GLY A 68 1.02 -0.35 -14.23
CA GLY A 68 1.75 0.19 -15.36
C GLY A 68 1.64 1.71 -15.54
N ARG A 69 1.09 2.47 -14.57
CA ARG A 69 0.95 3.92 -14.69
C ARG A 69 2.12 4.65 -14.04
N SER A 70 2.63 5.62 -14.79
CA SER A 70 3.50 6.68 -14.31
C SER A 70 2.68 7.89 -13.91
N THR A 71 3.30 8.91 -13.32
CA THR A 71 2.64 10.20 -13.05
C THR A 71 2.06 10.80 -14.32
N LYS A 72 2.83 10.76 -15.43
CA LYS A 72 2.42 11.24 -16.75
C LYS A 72 1.18 10.51 -17.24
N SER A 73 1.23 9.20 -17.39
CA SER A 73 0.11 8.42 -17.93
C SER A 73 -1.12 8.48 -17.02
N PHE A 74 -0.96 8.62 -15.72
CA PHE A 74 -2.05 8.80 -14.78
C PHE A 74 -2.79 10.13 -15.01
N ILE A 75 -2.06 11.18 -15.36
CA ILE A 75 -2.61 12.49 -15.73
C ILE A 75 -3.27 12.41 -17.12
N ASP A 76 -2.53 11.94 -18.13
CA ASP A 76 -2.95 11.92 -19.53
C ASP A 76 -4.23 11.11 -19.76
N GLU A 77 -4.43 10.03 -18.99
CA GLU A 77 -5.63 9.20 -19.01
C GLU A 77 -6.82 9.80 -18.22
N GLY A 78 -6.68 11.00 -17.67
CA GLY A 78 -7.71 11.67 -16.87
C GLY A 78 -8.00 10.99 -15.52
N ARG A 79 -7.13 10.10 -15.05
CA ARG A 79 -7.28 9.38 -13.76
C ARG A 79 -7.13 10.32 -12.58
N TRP A 80 -6.13 11.21 -12.66
CA TRP A 80 -5.94 12.24 -11.64
C TRP A 80 -7.18 13.11 -11.47
N GLU A 81 -7.76 13.58 -12.57
CA GLU A 81 -8.94 14.44 -12.52
C GLU A 81 -10.14 13.76 -11.84
N LYS A 82 -10.29 12.44 -12.04
CA LYS A 82 -11.33 11.66 -11.33
C LYS A 82 -11.12 11.70 -9.83
N VAL A 83 -9.89 11.43 -9.35
CA VAL A 83 -9.56 11.44 -7.91
C VAL A 83 -9.69 12.86 -7.34
N ARG A 84 -9.15 13.86 -8.03
CA ARG A 84 -9.21 15.27 -7.60
C ARG A 84 -10.65 15.75 -7.33
N ARG A 85 -11.61 15.29 -8.13
CA ARG A 85 -13.03 15.62 -7.92
C ARG A 85 -13.65 14.99 -6.68
N LEU A 86 -13.12 13.88 -6.20
CA LEU A 86 -13.60 13.17 -5.01
C LEU A 86 -13.09 13.81 -3.72
N LEU A 87 -11.89 14.41 -3.75
CA LEU A 87 -11.21 14.97 -2.59
C LEU A 87 -12.05 16.06 -1.90
N LYS A 88 -12.08 15.99 -0.57
CA LYS A 88 -12.78 16.92 0.32
C LYS A 88 -11.86 17.35 1.47
N PRO A 89 -12.18 18.44 2.17
CA PRO A 89 -11.47 18.85 3.37
C PRO A 89 -11.45 17.72 4.42
N GLY A 90 -10.24 17.43 4.93
CA GLY A 90 -10.02 16.38 5.93
C GLY A 90 -9.63 15.01 5.35
N ASP A 91 -9.78 14.79 4.05
CA ASP A 91 -9.28 13.58 3.38
C ASP A 91 -7.76 13.58 3.29
N TYR A 92 -7.21 12.40 3.02
CA TYR A 92 -5.78 12.19 2.76
C TYR A 92 -5.57 11.76 1.31
N LEU A 93 -4.44 12.17 0.73
CA LEU A 93 -3.99 11.68 -0.58
C LEU A 93 -2.60 11.06 -0.46
N PHE A 94 -2.50 9.74 -0.63
CA PHE A 94 -1.24 9.01 -0.66
C PHE A 94 -0.77 8.86 -2.10
N ILE A 95 0.47 9.30 -2.37
CA ILE A 95 1.02 9.42 -3.74
C ILE A 95 2.30 8.59 -3.83
N GLN A 96 2.28 7.49 -4.60
CA GLN A 96 3.46 6.65 -4.85
C GLN A 96 3.60 6.32 -6.34
N PHE A 97 4.61 6.88 -6.97
CA PHE A 97 4.98 6.60 -8.36
C PHE A 97 6.52 6.44 -8.46
N GLY A 98 7.01 6.08 -9.65
CA GLY A 98 8.42 5.94 -9.97
C GLY A 98 8.71 4.75 -10.88
N HIS A 99 8.21 3.54 -10.55
CA HIS A 99 8.47 2.31 -11.32
C HIS A 99 8.17 2.39 -12.82
N ASN A 100 7.28 3.28 -13.24
CA ASN A 100 6.93 3.46 -14.64
C ASN A 100 7.42 4.80 -15.20
N ASP A 101 7.67 5.77 -14.35
CA ASP A 101 8.22 7.07 -14.71
C ASP A 101 9.66 6.94 -15.24
N GLU A 102 10.44 6.03 -14.66
CA GLU A 102 11.83 5.71 -15.05
C GLU A 102 11.94 4.93 -16.38
N LYS A 103 10.84 4.40 -16.92
CA LYS A 103 10.86 3.63 -18.17
C LYS A 103 11.05 4.55 -19.37
N THR A 104 11.78 4.07 -20.38
CA THR A 104 12.05 4.85 -21.61
C THR A 104 10.87 4.98 -22.56
N ASP A 105 9.75 4.27 -22.29
CA ASP A 105 8.52 4.38 -23.06
C ASP A 105 7.95 5.80 -22.97
N PRO A 106 7.87 6.57 -24.09
CA PRO A 106 7.42 7.96 -24.08
C PRO A 106 6.01 8.17 -23.52
N ALA A 107 5.16 7.14 -23.54
CA ALA A 107 3.82 7.22 -22.96
C ALA A 107 3.85 7.27 -21.42
N ARG A 108 4.97 6.88 -20.79
CA ARG A 108 5.12 6.79 -19.35
C ARG A 108 6.28 7.59 -18.81
N HIS A 109 7.33 7.75 -19.59
CA HIS A 109 8.57 8.40 -19.17
C HIS A 109 8.35 9.81 -18.66
N THR A 110 9.02 10.13 -17.55
CA THR A 110 9.20 11.47 -17.01
C THR A 110 10.63 11.61 -16.49
N ASP A 111 11.13 12.82 -16.38
CA ASP A 111 12.51 13.08 -15.93
C ASP A 111 12.52 13.37 -14.43
N ALA A 112 13.32 12.61 -13.66
CA ALA A 112 13.57 12.90 -12.26
C ALA A 112 14.29 14.26 -12.12
N GLY A 113 13.82 15.10 -11.18
CA GLY A 113 14.24 16.49 -11.06
C GLY A 113 13.60 17.45 -12.09
N GLY A 114 12.77 16.93 -12.98
CA GLY A 114 12.05 17.67 -14.02
C GLY A 114 10.55 17.34 -14.02
N SER A 115 10.07 16.78 -15.12
CA SER A 115 8.64 16.51 -15.32
C SER A 115 8.03 15.54 -14.28
N PHE A 116 8.81 14.64 -13.69
CA PHE A 116 8.37 13.80 -12.58
C PHE A 116 8.04 14.65 -11.34
N ASP A 117 8.95 15.54 -10.96
CA ASP A 117 8.80 16.44 -9.81
C ASP A 117 7.63 17.41 -10.03
N GLU A 118 7.48 17.94 -11.25
CA GLU A 118 6.37 18.83 -11.61
C GLU A 118 5.01 18.14 -11.45
N ASN A 119 4.90 16.88 -11.89
CA ASN A 119 3.68 16.10 -11.72
C ASN A 119 3.39 15.81 -10.24
N LEU A 120 4.40 15.48 -9.44
CA LEU A 120 4.24 15.30 -7.99
C LEU A 120 3.78 16.58 -7.30
N LYS A 121 4.39 17.73 -7.64
CA LYS A 121 3.98 19.07 -7.15
C LYS A 121 2.54 19.38 -7.53
N ARG A 122 2.15 19.06 -8.73
CA ARG A 122 0.77 19.22 -9.20
C ARG A 122 -0.22 18.43 -8.34
N PHE A 123 0.04 17.14 -8.09
CA PHE A 123 -0.82 16.32 -7.24
C PHE A 123 -0.95 16.91 -5.82
N VAL A 124 0.17 17.33 -5.24
CA VAL A 124 0.21 17.93 -3.90
C VAL A 124 -0.61 19.22 -3.84
N ASN A 125 -0.36 20.16 -4.76
CA ASN A 125 -0.99 21.47 -4.74
C ASN A 125 -2.50 21.37 -5.00
N GLU A 126 -2.90 20.62 -6.03
CA GLU A 126 -4.32 20.44 -6.36
C GLU A 126 -5.09 19.67 -5.25
N ALA A 127 -4.43 18.77 -4.50
CA ALA A 127 -5.03 18.14 -3.32
C ALA A 127 -5.24 19.14 -2.19
N ARG A 128 -4.25 20.01 -1.92
CA ARG A 128 -4.35 21.08 -0.92
C ARG A 128 -5.45 22.07 -1.25
N GLU A 129 -5.64 22.42 -2.51
CA GLU A 129 -6.75 23.28 -2.97
C GLU A 129 -8.12 22.68 -2.63
N LYS A 130 -8.22 21.35 -2.51
CA LYS A 130 -9.41 20.63 -2.07
C LYS A 130 -9.51 20.47 -0.55
N GLY A 131 -8.53 20.96 0.20
CA GLY A 131 -8.44 20.78 1.65
C GLY A 131 -8.00 19.38 2.08
N ALA A 132 -7.53 18.56 1.15
CA ALA A 132 -6.98 17.25 1.45
C ALA A 132 -5.51 17.36 1.89
N LYS A 133 -5.04 16.35 2.62
CA LYS A 133 -3.70 16.25 3.19
C LYS A 133 -2.85 15.28 2.37
N PRO A 134 -1.96 15.77 1.49
CA PRO A 134 -1.10 14.90 0.69
C PRO A 134 0.03 14.31 1.52
N VAL A 135 0.42 13.06 1.19
CA VAL A 135 1.59 12.35 1.71
C VAL A 135 2.33 11.75 0.52
N LEU A 136 3.62 12.00 0.42
CA LEU A 136 4.47 11.47 -0.64
C LEU A 136 5.22 10.21 -0.19
N PHE A 137 5.35 9.28 -1.12
CA PHE A 137 6.11 8.04 -0.97
C PHE A 137 7.03 7.87 -2.17
N ASN A 138 8.23 7.33 -1.95
CA ASN A 138 9.04 6.81 -3.05
C ASN A 138 8.71 5.33 -3.34
N SER A 139 9.29 4.78 -4.41
CA SER A 139 9.06 3.40 -4.84
C SER A 139 9.62 2.38 -3.84
N ILE A 140 8.91 1.25 -3.67
CA ILE A 140 9.49 0.08 -3.01
C ILE A 140 10.64 -0.49 -3.84
N VAL A 141 11.54 -1.25 -3.23
CA VAL A 141 12.65 -1.89 -3.95
C VAL A 141 12.16 -2.96 -4.91
N ARG A 142 12.92 -3.18 -5.99
CA ARG A 142 12.91 -4.46 -6.72
C ARG A 142 13.89 -5.43 -6.04
N ARG A 143 13.55 -6.70 -6.03
CA ARG A 143 14.38 -7.77 -5.48
C ARG A 143 15.52 -8.11 -6.45
N ASN A 144 16.43 -7.18 -6.70
CA ASN A 144 17.59 -7.36 -7.55
C ASN A 144 18.85 -7.43 -6.69
N PHE A 145 19.37 -8.62 -6.53
CA PHE A 145 20.61 -8.85 -5.79
C PHE A 145 21.81 -8.91 -6.75
N GLY A 146 22.95 -8.43 -6.30
CA GLY A 146 24.21 -8.41 -7.02
C GLY A 146 25.40 -8.67 -6.12
N VAL A 147 26.60 -8.62 -6.69
CA VAL A 147 27.84 -8.76 -5.93
C VAL A 147 28.23 -7.49 -5.20
N LYS A 148 28.96 -7.63 -4.11
CA LYS A 148 29.33 -6.56 -3.16
C LYS A 148 30.05 -5.35 -3.78
N ASN A 149 30.63 -5.49 -4.96
CA ASN A 149 31.38 -4.44 -5.66
C ASN A 149 30.53 -3.53 -6.56
N GLY A 150 29.20 -3.66 -6.51
CA GLY A 150 28.32 -2.88 -7.38
C GLY A 150 28.28 -3.35 -8.83
N GLU A 151 29.05 -4.38 -9.19
CA GLU A 151 28.87 -5.06 -10.45
C GLU A 151 27.56 -5.83 -10.41
N ALA A 152 26.61 -5.36 -11.21
CA ALA A 152 25.39 -6.12 -11.41
C ALA A 152 25.75 -7.50 -11.96
N ILE A 153 25.24 -8.55 -11.34
CA ILE A 153 25.27 -9.86 -11.98
C ILE A 153 24.61 -9.69 -13.34
N SER A 154 25.05 -10.43 -14.33
CA SER A 154 24.60 -10.35 -15.73
C SER A 154 23.08 -10.29 -15.94
N ASN A 155 22.32 -10.57 -14.89
CA ASN A 155 20.86 -10.62 -14.86
C ASN A 155 20.21 -9.58 -13.95
N ALA A 156 20.98 -8.77 -13.21
CA ALA A 156 20.42 -7.67 -12.44
C ALA A 156 20.19 -6.47 -13.37
N ILE A 157 18.97 -5.96 -13.39
CA ILE A 157 18.64 -4.77 -14.18
C ILE A 157 19.08 -3.56 -13.39
N THR A 158 20.10 -2.87 -13.90
CA THR A 158 20.61 -1.62 -13.32
C THR A 158 19.80 -0.41 -13.83
N GLN A 159 19.99 0.75 -13.20
CA GLN A 159 19.41 2.00 -13.70
C GLN A 159 19.90 2.32 -15.13
N ASP A 160 21.15 1.99 -15.45
CA ASP A 160 21.73 2.17 -16.78
C ASP A 160 21.02 1.29 -17.83
N ASP A 161 20.70 0.05 -17.47
CA ASP A 161 19.94 -0.86 -18.34
C ASP A 161 18.52 -0.32 -18.58
N ILE A 162 17.89 0.24 -17.56
CA ILE A 162 16.57 0.85 -17.66
C ILE A 162 16.64 2.07 -18.59
N GLN A 163 17.64 2.94 -18.45
CA GLN A 163 17.86 4.08 -19.32
C GLN A 163 18.13 3.67 -20.77
N LYS A 164 18.75 2.52 -21.00
CA LYS A 164 18.96 1.93 -22.32
C LYS A 164 17.75 1.17 -22.88
N GLY A 165 16.63 1.20 -22.20
CA GLY A 165 15.37 0.62 -22.64
C GLY A 165 15.05 -0.76 -22.07
N ALA A 166 15.84 -1.28 -21.14
CA ALA A 166 15.48 -2.48 -20.43
C ALA A 166 14.18 -2.28 -19.65
N ASN A 167 13.22 -3.19 -19.83
CA ASN A 167 12.00 -3.17 -19.03
C ASN A 167 12.23 -3.96 -17.74
N PRO A 168 12.29 -3.29 -16.57
CA PRO A 168 12.52 -3.97 -15.30
C PRO A 168 11.41 -4.95 -14.91
N ASP A 169 10.24 -4.82 -15.52
CA ASP A 169 9.13 -5.74 -15.33
C ASP A 169 9.03 -6.81 -16.42
N ALA A 170 9.91 -6.77 -17.42
CA ALA A 170 9.92 -7.77 -18.47
C ALA A 170 10.30 -9.14 -17.90
N ARG A 171 9.45 -10.12 -18.17
CA ARG A 171 9.69 -11.52 -17.81
C ARG A 171 10.48 -12.21 -18.90
N THR A 172 11.68 -11.72 -19.15
CA THR A 172 12.60 -12.41 -20.04
C THR A 172 13.28 -13.53 -19.26
N GLU A 173 13.74 -14.55 -19.95
CA GLU A 173 14.56 -15.60 -19.31
C GLU A 173 15.76 -15.00 -18.58
N ALA A 174 16.32 -13.88 -19.08
CA ALA A 174 17.36 -13.12 -18.42
C ALA A 174 16.91 -12.50 -17.08
N ASN A 175 15.64 -12.15 -16.93
CA ASN A 175 15.10 -11.65 -15.64
C ASN A 175 14.63 -12.79 -14.73
N VAL A 176 14.46 -13.97 -15.30
CA VAL A 176 13.93 -15.16 -14.63
C VAL A 176 15.04 -16.02 -14.05
N THR A 177 16.16 -16.10 -14.74
CA THR A 177 17.26 -16.99 -14.37
C THR A 177 18.16 -16.44 -13.28
N HIS A 178 17.64 -15.55 -12.47
CA HIS A 178 18.46 -14.94 -11.46
C HIS A 178 18.94 -15.94 -10.47
N LYS A 179 20.00 -16.54 -10.81
CA LYS A 179 21.01 -16.90 -9.83
C LYS A 179 21.44 -15.58 -9.20
N THR A 180 20.85 -15.24 -8.10
CA THR A 180 21.32 -14.20 -7.22
C THR A 180 22.63 -14.68 -6.61
N GLU A 181 23.69 -14.62 -7.37
CA GLU A 181 25.02 -14.96 -6.90
C GLU A 181 25.65 -13.86 -6.06
N GLY A 182 24.86 -12.86 -5.69
CA GLY A 182 25.28 -11.77 -4.83
C GLY A 182 24.37 -11.64 -3.63
N ASP A 183 24.90 -11.10 -2.56
CA ASP A 183 24.25 -10.90 -1.28
C ASP A 183 23.84 -9.43 -1.03
N VAL A 184 24.11 -8.52 -1.99
CA VAL A 184 23.79 -7.09 -1.90
C VAL A 184 22.59 -6.77 -2.78
N LEU A 185 21.57 -6.17 -2.16
CA LEU A 185 20.41 -5.67 -2.88
C LEU A 185 20.79 -4.39 -3.64
N ILE A 186 20.61 -4.41 -4.96
CA ILE A 186 20.95 -3.30 -5.86
C ILE A 186 19.69 -2.48 -6.12
N ASP A 187 19.74 -1.18 -5.84
CA ASP A 187 18.68 -0.27 -6.19
C ASP A 187 18.73 0.06 -7.69
N THR A 188 17.57 0.03 -8.33
CA THR A 188 17.41 0.31 -9.76
C THR A 188 16.65 1.58 -10.07
N HIS A 189 16.23 2.34 -9.04
CA HIS A 189 15.39 3.53 -9.23
C HIS A 189 16.18 4.85 -9.37
N GLY A 190 17.43 4.89 -8.88
CA GLY A 190 18.27 6.07 -9.00
C GLY A 190 17.60 7.35 -8.49
N ALA A 191 17.68 8.42 -9.28
CA ALA A 191 17.18 9.75 -8.92
C ALA A 191 15.66 9.81 -8.68
N TYR A 192 14.87 8.82 -9.17
CA TYR A 192 13.43 8.74 -8.91
C TYR A 192 13.08 8.45 -7.44
N LEU A 193 14.05 8.03 -6.63
CA LEU A 193 13.86 7.92 -5.17
C LEU A 193 13.96 9.25 -4.46
N ASP A 194 14.81 10.13 -4.98
CA ASP A 194 15.09 11.44 -4.37
C ASP A 194 14.00 12.46 -4.72
N SER A 195 13.43 12.40 -5.91
CA SER A 195 12.40 13.31 -6.39
C SER A 195 11.23 13.45 -5.40
N PRO A 196 10.53 12.39 -4.94
CA PRO A 196 9.44 12.53 -3.99
C PRO A 196 9.89 13.14 -2.65
N ARG A 197 11.10 12.79 -2.16
CA ARG A 197 11.67 13.37 -0.94
C ARG A 197 11.95 14.86 -1.10
N ASN A 198 12.53 15.26 -2.25
CA ASN A 198 12.85 16.65 -2.53
C ASN A 198 11.60 17.51 -2.67
N VAL A 199 10.58 17.01 -3.40
CA VAL A 199 9.28 17.68 -3.53
C VAL A 199 8.58 17.79 -2.18
N ALA A 200 8.64 16.73 -1.35
CA ALA A 200 8.06 16.76 -0.01
C ALA A 200 8.69 17.84 0.87
N ARG A 201 10.02 17.97 0.82
CA ARG A 201 10.74 19.00 1.56
C ARG A 201 10.46 20.41 1.01
N GLU A 202 10.40 20.58 -0.32
CA GLU A 202 10.11 21.86 -0.96
C GLU A 202 8.71 22.38 -0.62
N LEU A 203 7.72 21.48 -0.60
CA LEU A 203 6.32 21.83 -0.37
C LEU A 203 5.86 21.64 1.08
N ASP A 204 6.75 21.26 1.99
CA ASP A 204 6.44 20.96 3.39
C ASP A 204 5.25 19.99 3.52
N VAL A 205 5.39 18.80 2.91
CA VAL A 205 4.44 17.68 3.03
C VAL A 205 5.10 16.46 3.66
N PRO A 206 4.34 15.63 4.41
CA PRO A 206 4.86 14.38 4.95
C PRO A 206 5.42 13.48 3.85
N PHE A 207 6.54 12.82 4.16
CA PHE A 207 7.19 11.86 3.28
C PHE A 207 7.49 10.55 4.01
N VAL A 208 7.19 9.44 3.35
CA VAL A 208 7.52 8.08 3.81
C VAL A 208 8.51 7.45 2.85
N ASP A 209 9.68 7.11 3.34
CA ASP A 209 10.75 6.47 2.56
C ASP A 209 10.50 4.96 2.43
N MET A 210 9.63 4.60 1.48
CA MET A 210 9.26 3.21 1.21
C MET A 210 10.45 2.41 0.67
N ASN A 211 11.34 3.05 -0.10
CA ASN A 211 12.52 2.37 -0.61
C ASN A 211 13.41 1.93 0.53
N ARG A 212 13.80 2.84 1.43
CA ARG A 212 14.62 2.50 2.61
C ARG A 212 13.96 1.40 3.45
N LEU A 213 12.66 1.49 3.71
CA LEU A 213 11.91 0.52 4.49
C LEU A 213 11.96 -0.89 3.87
N THR A 214 11.65 -0.98 2.58
CA THR A 214 11.63 -2.26 1.86
C THR A 214 13.02 -2.77 1.55
N HIS A 215 14.00 -1.89 1.34
CA HIS A 215 15.41 -2.25 1.19
C HIS A 215 15.92 -2.96 2.46
N GLN A 216 15.68 -2.39 3.63
CA GLN A 216 16.08 -2.99 4.91
C GLN A 216 15.43 -4.36 5.12
N LEU A 217 14.15 -4.50 4.79
CA LEU A 217 13.44 -5.77 4.88
C LEU A 217 14.01 -6.82 3.91
N VAL A 218 14.13 -6.49 2.64
CA VAL A 218 14.55 -7.42 1.59
C VAL A 218 16.02 -7.80 1.73
N GLN A 219 16.90 -6.82 2.01
CA GLN A 219 18.31 -7.06 2.30
C GLN A 219 18.49 -7.93 3.54
N GLY A 220 17.72 -7.66 4.62
CA GLY A 220 17.80 -8.44 5.86
C GLY A 220 17.36 -9.90 5.70
N LEU A 221 16.45 -10.17 4.77
CA LEU A 221 16.04 -11.53 4.41
C LEU A 221 17.05 -12.22 3.48
N GLY A 222 17.82 -11.46 2.73
CA GLY A 222 18.73 -11.99 1.72
C GLY A 222 18.02 -12.49 0.46
N ALA A 223 18.82 -12.96 -0.49
CA ALA A 223 18.36 -13.30 -1.83
C ALA A 223 17.31 -14.41 -1.86
N GLU A 224 17.48 -15.47 -1.07
CA GLU A 224 16.55 -16.60 -1.12
C GLU A 224 15.26 -16.34 -0.31
N ASP A 225 15.39 -15.95 0.95
CA ASP A 225 14.23 -15.79 1.83
C ASP A 225 13.32 -14.63 1.43
N SER A 226 13.84 -13.61 0.75
CA SER A 226 13.02 -12.50 0.24
C SER A 226 12.07 -12.91 -0.88
N LYS A 227 12.31 -14.02 -1.59
CA LYS A 227 11.38 -14.57 -2.60
C LYS A 227 9.95 -14.72 -2.05
N LYS A 228 9.83 -15.06 -0.75
CA LYS A 228 8.52 -15.22 -0.09
C LYS A 228 7.65 -13.96 -0.03
N LEU A 229 8.23 -12.79 -0.29
CA LEU A 229 7.48 -11.52 -0.34
C LEU A 229 6.94 -11.21 -1.74
N PHE A 230 7.60 -11.73 -2.76
CA PHE A 230 7.35 -11.40 -4.16
C PHE A 230 6.60 -12.52 -4.90
N MET A 231 6.27 -12.26 -6.17
CA MET A 231 5.57 -13.21 -7.01
C MET A 231 6.51 -14.31 -7.54
N TRP A 232 7.18 -15.00 -6.61
CA TRP A 232 7.97 -16.19 -6.85
C TRP A 232 7.12 -17.44 -6.56
N ILE A 233 6.35 -17.85 -7.55
CA ILE A 233 5.35 -18.93 -7.44
C ILE A 233 5.79 -20.09 -8.33
N PRO A 234 6.09 -21.28 -7.77
CA PRO A 234 6.42 -22.45 -8.56
C PRO A 234 5.28 -22.89 -9.49
N ALA A 235 5.62 -23.52 -10.62
CA ALA A 235 4.62 -24.09 -11.52
C ALA A 235 3.71 -25.10 -10.79
N ASN A 236 2.45 -25.15 -11.20
CA ASN A 236 1.41 -26.03 -10.65
C ASN A 236 1.10 -25.82 -9.15
N LYS A 237 1.57 -24.72 -8.55
CA LYS A 237 1.32 -24.41 -7.14
C LYS A 237 0.00 -23.68 -6.93
N VAL A 238 -0.35 -22.79 -7.86
CA VAL A 238 -1.57 -21.98 -7.81
C VAL A 238 -2.32 -22.12 -9.14
N PRO A 239 -3.61 -22.47 -9.15
CA PRO A 239 -4.39 -22.64 -10.40
C PRO A 239 -4.37 -21.41 -11.32
N TYR A 240 -4.34 -20.22 -10.75
CA TYR A 240 -4.25 -18.94 -11.48
C TYR A 240 -2.95 -18.80 -12.29
N LEU A 241 -1.87 -19.45 -11.84
CA LEU A 241 -0.53 -19.41 -12.44
C LEU A 241 -0.01 -20.82 -12.69
N PRO A 242 -0.59 -21.58 -13.64
CA PRO A 242 -0.19 -22.98 -13.85
C PRO A 242 1.27 -23.14 -14.28
N LYS A 243 1.84 -22.15 -14.96
CA LYS A 243 3.27 -22.13 -15.35
C LYS A 243 4.20 -21.56 -14.26
N GLY A 244 3.63 -21.13 -13.12
CA GLY A 244 4.36 -20.37 -12.12
C GLY A 244 4.65 -18.92 -12.54
N ARG A 245 5.41 -18.20 -11.71
CA ARG A 245 5.86 -16.83 -11.97
C ARG A 245 7.09 -16.55 -11.14
N GLU A 246 8.08 -15.92 -11.73
CA GLU A 246 9.25 -15.38 -11.06
C GLU A 246 9.34 -13.90 -11.33
N ASP A 247 9.07 -13.09 -10.30
CA ASP A 247 8.93 -11.64 -10.44
C ASP A 247 9.52 -10.95 -9.23
N ASN A 248 10.49 -10.08 -9.48
CA ASN A 248 11.25 -9.36 -8.48
C ASN A 248 10.62 -8.01 -8.08
N THR A 249 9.50 -7.64 -8.70
CA THR A 249 8.86 -6.33 -8.51
C THR A 249 7.53 -6.44 -7.76
N HIS A 250 6.67 -7.38 -8.19
CA HIS A 250 5.32 -7.46 -7.67
C HIS A 250 5.23 -8.36 -6.44
N LEU A 251 4.42 -7.94 -5.50
CA LEU A 251 4.26 -8.59 -4.20
C LEU A 251 3.16 -9.65 -4.27
N ASN A 252 3.35 -10.73 -3.52
CA ASN A 252 2.27 -11.65 -3.20
C ASN A 252 1.47 -11.14 -1.98
N ILE A 253 0.40 -11.88 -1.59
CA ILE A 253 -0.47 -11.54 -0.47
C ILE A 253 0.34 -11.29 0.81
N TYR A 254 1.28 -12.18 1.14
CA TYR A 254 2.08 -12.09 2.36
C TYR A 254 2.98 -10.85 2.34
N GLY A 255 3.72 -10.64 1.26
CA GLY A 255 4.61 -9.48 1.10
C GLY A 255 3.86 -8.16 1.13
N ALA A 256 2.74 -8.06 0.40
CA ALA A 256 1.93 -6.85 0.37
C ALA A 256 1.33 -6.52 1.74
N ARG A 257 0.84 -7.54 2.48
CA ARG A 257 0.31 -7.34 3.84
C ARG A 257 1.41 -6.88 4.81
N LEU A 258 2.58 -7.50 4.78
CA LEU A 258 3.70 -7.13 5.64
C LEU A 258 4.16 -5.70 5.35
N ILE A 259 4.36 -5.37 4.08
CA ILE A 259 4.80 -4.02 3.68
C ILE A 259 3.74 -2.97 4.03
N ALA A 260 2.44 -3.24 3.85
CA ALA A 260 1.38 -2.33 4.27
C ALA A 260 1.44 -2.01 5.77
N GLY A 261 1.64 -3.03 6.62
CA GLY A 261 1.77 -2.83 8.07
C GLY A 261 3.02 -2.04 8.47
N LEU A 262 4.17 -2.36 7.86
CA LEU A 262 5.40 -1.60 8.07
C LEU A 262 5.26 -0.15 7.61
N THR A 263 4.61 0.07 6.48
CA THR A 263 4.33 1.40 5.93
C THR A 263 3.44 2.21 6.85
N LEU A 264 2.36 1.61 7.39
CA LEU A 264 1.48 2.30 8.34
C LEU A 264 2.24 2.75 9.58
N ASN A 265 3.17 1.94 10.08
CA ASN A 265 4.02 2.32 11.22
C ASN A 265 4.90 3.55 10.92
N GLU A 266 5.34 3.74 9.67
CA GLU A 266 6.06 4.97 9.27
C GLU A 266 5.09 6.13 9.01
N ILE A 267 3.92 5.88 8.41
CA ILE A 267 2.90 6.90 8.18
C ILE A 267 2.49 7.60 9.48
N VAL A 268 2.21 6.86 10.56
CA VAL A 268 1.77 7.45 11.84
C VAL A 268 2.86 8.27 12.54
N LYS A 269 4.12 8.13 12.14
CA LYS A 269 5.22 8.98 12.64
C LYS A 269 5.22 10.35 11.96
N VAL A 270 4.85 10.41 10.68
CA VAL A 270 4.87 11.64 9.88
C VAL A 270 3.48 12.28 9.77
N VAL A 271 2.42 11.51 10.05
CA VAL A 271 1.01 11.94 10.10
C VAL A 271 0.39 11.42 11.41
N PRO A 272 0.73 11.99 12.58
CA PRO A 272 0.35 11.45 13.90
C PRO A 272 -1.16 11.32 14.12
N GLU A 273 -1.97 12.14 13.47
CA GLU A 273 -3.44 12.06 13.57
C GLU A 273 -4.01 10.74 13.02
N LEU A 274 -3.29 10.03 12.16
CA LEU A 274 -3.70 8.71 11.68
C LEU A 274 -3.52 7.60 12.73
N THR A 275 -2.81 7.86 13.84
CA THR A 275 -2.67 6.89 14.94
C THR A 275 -4.02 6.47 15.52
N GLY A 276 -5.00 7.38 15.56
CA GLY A 276 -6.35 7.09 16.03
C GLY A 276 -7.11 6.07 15.19
N TYR A 277 -6.70 5.89 13.94
CA TYR A 277 -7.30 4.97 12.98
C TYR A 277 -6.54 3.65 12.83
N VAL A 278 -5.43 3.46 13.52
CA VAL A 278 -4.72 2.17 13.51
C VAL A 278 -5.57 1.12 14.19
N ARG A 279 -5.68 -0.03 13.56
CA ARG A 279 -6.44 -1.16 14.06
C ARG A 279 -5.88 -1.63 15.41
N LYS A 280 -6.77 -1.78 16.40
CA LYS A 280 -6.41 -2.16 17.77
C LYS A 280 -6.41 -3.67 18.01
N TYR A 281 -6.81 -4.46 17.03
CA TYR A 281 -6.98 -5.89 17.14
C TYR A 281 -6.10 -6.62 16.12
N ASP A 282 -5.52 -7.76 16.51
CA ASP A 282 -4.70 -8.58 15.60
C ASP A 282 -5.54 -9.22 14.51
N TYR A 283 -6.72 -9.72 14.88
CA TYR A 283 -7.68 -10.35 13.96
C TYR A 283 -9.09 -9.80 14.13
N VAL A 284 -9.85 -9.83 13.05
CA VAL A 284 -11.27 -9.49 13.03
C VAL A 284 -12.06 -10.64 12.40
N VAL A 285 -13.07 -11.12 13.11
CA VAL A 285 -14.03 -12.09 12.60
C VAL A 285 -15.33 -11.37 12.23
N ALA A 286 -15.79 -11.54 11.00
CA ALA A 286 -17.03 -10.93 10.52
C ALA A 286 -17.75 -11.83 9.52
N LYS A 287 -19.06 -12.05 9.75
CA LYS A 287 -19.90 -12.90 8.89
C LYS A 287 -20.16 -12.29 7.51
N ASP A 288 -20.07 -10.98 7.38
CA ASP A 288 -20.28 -10.23 6.15
C ASP A 288 -19.03 -10.17 5.23
N GLY A 289 -17.95 -10.87 5.61
CA GLY A 289 -16.69 -10.87 4.86
C GLY A 289 -15.82 -9.63 5.03
N SER A 290 -16.21 -8.70 5.89
CA SER A 290 -15.45 -7.49 6.18
C SER A 290 -14.30 -7.71 7.20
N GLY A 291 -14.18 -8.94 7.76
CA GLY A 291 -13.09 -9.34 8.65
C GLY A 291 -12.00 -10.15 7.96
N ASP A 292 -11.02 -10.60 8.76
CA ASP A 292 -9.97 -11.50 8.31
C ASP A 292 -10.47 -12.94 8.18
N PHE A 293 -11.48 -13.30 8.99
CA PHE A 293 -12.08 -14.63 9.08
C PHE A 293 -13.59 -14.56 9.16
N PHE A 294 -14.25 -15.62 8.72
CA PHE A 294 -15.72 -15.79 8.82
C PHE A 294 -16.14 -16.49 10.11
N THR A 295 -15.24 -17.25 10.73
CA THR A 295 -15.50 -18.01 11.96
C THR A 295 -14.51 -17.66 13.06
N VAL A 296 -14.96 -17.85 14.30
CA VAL A 296 -14.11 -17.64 15.49
C VAL A 296 -13.01 -18.68 15.53
N GLN A 297 -13.33 -19.93 15.15
CA GLN A 297 -12.36 -21.03 15.16
C GLN A 297 -11.21 -20.77 14.18
N GLU A 298 -11.49 -20.30 12.95
CA GLU A 298 -10.44 -19.92 11.99
C GLU A 298 -9.49 -18.88 12.57
N ALA A 299 -10.02 -17.88 13.26
CA ALA A 299 -9.18 -16.85 13.89
C ALA A 299 -8.30 -17.42 15.01
N ILE A 300 -8.84 -18.31 15.83
CA ILE A 300 -8.09 -19.00 16.91
C ILE A 300 -6.99 -19.88 16.31
N ASP A 301 -7.32 -20.65 15.27
CA ASP A 301 -6.36 -21.55 14.62
C ASP A 301 -5.19 -20.78 13.98
N ALA A 302 -5.45 -19.57 13.51
CA ALA A 302 -4.44 -18.67 12.95
C ALA A 302 -3.50 -18.05 13.99
N VAL A 303 -3.84 -18.08 15.29
CA VAL A 303 -2.94 -17.59 16.36
C VAL A 303 -1.73 -18.52 16.46
N PRO A 304 -0.49 -17.99 16.45
CA PRO A 304 0.70 -18.81 16.64
C PRO A 304 0.68 -19.57 17.96
N ASP A 305 1.08 -20.84 17.95
CA ASP A 305 1.21 -21.65 19.15
C ASP A 305 2.34 -21.15 20.05
N PHE A 306 2.18 -21.31 21.36
CA PHE A 306 3.18 -21.00 22.39
C PHE A 306 3.76 -19.59 22.32
N ARG A 307 2.96 -18.61 21.94
CA ARG A 307 3.37 -17.20 21.83
C ARG A 307 3.70 -16.63 23.21
N LYS A 308 4.98 -16.34 23.48
CA LYS A 308 5.47 -16.03 24.83
C LYS A 308 5.22 -14.59 25.31
N ASN A 309 5.29 -13.61 24.42
CA ASN A 309 5.49 -12.21 24.83
C ASN A 309 4.42 -11.22 24.39
N VAL A 310 3.43 -11.62 23.60
CA VAL A 310 2.41 -10.70 23.07
C VAL A 310 1.05 -11.38 23.13
N ARG A 311 0.06 -10.68 23.70
CA ARG A 311 -1.34 -11.13 23.63
C ARG A 311 -1.87 -10.95 22.23
N THR A 312 -2.55 -11.94 21.68
CA THR A 312 -3.32 -11.83 20.45
C THR A 312 -4.75 -11.40 20.80
N THR A 313 -5.24 -10.38 20.11
CA THR A 313 -6.59 -9.85 20.30
C THR A 313 -7.44 -10.14 19.08
N ILE A 314 -8.62 -10.70 19.28
CA ILE A 314 -9.56 -11.03 18.21
C ILE A 314 -10.84 -10.23 18.44
N LEU A 315 -11.20 -9.36 17.49
CA LEU A 315 -12.47 -8.66 17.48
C LEU A 315 -13.51 -9.53 16.79
N LEU A 316 -14.60 -9.82 17.50
CA LEU A 316 -15.80 -10.42 16.91
C LEU A 316 -16.80 -9.31 16.59
N ARG A 317 -17.03 -9.05 15.30
CA ARG A 317 -18.06 -8.11 14.87
C ARG A 317 -19.45 -8.66 15.17
N LYS A 318 -20.43 -7.78 15.25
CA LYS A 318 -21.82 -8.15 15.47
C LYS A 318 -22.26 -9.20 14.45
N GLY A 319 -22.75 -10.34 14.95
CA GLY A 319 -23.19 -11.46 14.12
C GLY A 319 -23.62 -12.65 14.97
N THR A 320 -24.18 -13.68 14.34
CA THR A 320 -24.50 -14.95 14.99
C THR A 320 -23.46 -15.98 14.56
N TYR A 321 -22.67 -16.46 15.50
CA TYR A 321 -21.61 -17.45 15.29
C TYR A 321 -22.08 -18.79 15.89
N LYS A 322 -22.69 -19.64 15.03
CA LYS A 322 -23.15 -20.98 15.43
C LYS A 322 -22.03 -21.98 15.17
N GLU A 323 -21.13 -22.09 16.08
CA GLU A 323 -19.95 -22.97 15.97
C GLU A 323 -19.51 -23.46 17.34
N LYS A 324 -18.87 -24.63 17.41
CA LYS A 324 -18.15 -25.08 18.60
C LYS A 324 -16.74 -24.49 18.57
N VAL A 325 -16.47 -23.61 19.52
CA VAL A 325 -15.14 -23.01 19.65
C VAL A 325 -14.29 -23.87 20.57
N VAL A 326 -13.09 -24.20 20.10
CA VAL A 326 -12.06 -24.93 20.86
C VAL A 326 -10.82 -24.05 20.91
N ILE A 327 -10.34 -23.75 22.12
CA ILE A 327 -9.08 -23.04 22.33
C ILE A 327 -8.05 -24.08 22.82
N PRO A 328 -7.11 -24.53 21.96
CA PRO A 328 -6.06 -25.46 22.39
C PRO A 328 -5.16 -24.82 23.45
N GLU A 329 -4.60 -25.64 24.34
CA GLU A 329 -3.65 -25.21 25.38
C GLU A 329 -2.40 -24.53 24.81
N SER A 330 -2.05 -24.82 23.54
CA SER A 330 -0.94 -24.17 22.83
C SER A 330 -1.21 -22.69 22.51
N LYS A 331 -2.49 -22.25 22.49
CA LYS A 331 -2.90 -20.86 22.20
C LYS A 331 -2.78 -19.96 23.45
N ILE A 332 -1.65 -19.98 24.09
CA ILE A 332 -1.39 -19.08 25.23
C ILE A 332 -1.33 -17.62 24.76
N ASN A 333 -1.75 -16.71 25.62
CA ASN A 333 -1.85 -15.26 25.30
C ASN A 333 -2.88 -14.92 24.18
N LEU A 334 -3.95 -15.68 24.07
CA LEU A 334 -5.12 -15.31 23.31
C LEU A 334 -6.02 -14.36 24.12
#